data_1fbc2b5f74420dd4e83024165408357b
#
_entry.id   1fbc2b5f74420dd4e83024165408357b
#
_cell.length_a   1.000
_cell.length_b   1.000
_cell.length_c   1.000
_cell.angle_alpha   90.00
_cell.angle_beta   90.00
_cell.angle_gamma   90.00
#
_symmetry.space_group_name_H-M   'P 1'
#
loop_
_entity.id
_entity.type
_entity.pdbx_description
1 polymer ?
#
loop_
_entity_poly.entity_id
_entity_poly.type
_entity_poly.pdbx_seq_one_letter_code
_entity_poly.pdbx_strand_id
1 'polypeptide(L)'
;MDATNLADLYSLPQLDWARIQARLDAGIAQAPGSGGPDRHTCWLTTLNPDRSPHVTGVGALWVDGAFWFETGERTRKGRNLARDPRCALSVATHDFDLVVEGTAYQVTDPPVVASMAVRWAAEGWPARVDDTGRAITAAYSAPSAGPPPWFVYRLSVHTATALETVAPGGATRWRF
;
A
#
# COMPACT_ATOMS: atom_id res chain seq x y z
N MET A 1 -20.32 4.42 2.89
CA MET A 1 -19.45 3.38 3.45
C MET A 1 -20.28 2.40 4.24
N ASP A 2 -20.22 1.12 3.86
CA ASP A 2 -20.91 0.03 4.57
C ASP A 2 -19.87 -0.75 5.39
N ALA A 3 -20.21 -1.08 6.64
CA ALA A 3 -19.35 -1.84 7.52
C ALA A 3 -20.00 -3.18 7.92
N THR A 4 -19.22 -4.25 7.90
CA THR A 4 -19.64 -5.57 8.33
C THR A 4 -18.73 -6.06 9.44
N ASN A 5 -19.27 -6.33 10.63
CA ASN A 5 -18.55 -6.98 11.70
C ASN A 5 -18.31 -8.46 11.36
N LEU A 6 -17.05 -8.86 11.17
CA LEU A 6 -16.66 -10.23 10.87
C LEU A 6 -16.44 -11.06 12.14
N ALA A 7 -16.39 -10.42 13.30
CA ALA A 7 -16.14 -11.03 14.61
C ALA A 7 -17.40 -11.10 15.49
N ASP A 8 -18.57 -10.84 14.92
CA ASP A 8 -19.85 -10.84 15.64
C ASP A 8 -20.16 -12.20 16.30
N LEU A 9 -19.79 -13.31 15.64
CA LEU A 9 -19.89 -14.66 16.19
C LEU A 9 -19.20 -14.82 17.56
N TYR A 10 -18.17 -14.04 17.80
CA TYR A 10 -17.38 -14.05 19.05
C TYR A 10 -17.80 -12.93 20.00
N SER A 11 -18.87 -12.19 19.69
CA SER A 11 -19.33 -11.02 20.46
C SER A 11 -18.26 -9.94 20.60
N LEU A 12 -17.36 -9.85 19.63
CA LEU A 12 -16.33 -8.80 19.58
C LEU A 12 -16.88 -7.55 18.88
N PRO A 13 -16.40 -6.35 19.24
CA PRO A 13 -16.93 -5.11 18.69
C PRO A 13 -16.56 -4.94 17.20
N GLN A 14 -17.42 -4.26 16.48
CA GLN A 14 -17.09 -3.73 15.15
C GLN A 14 -16.02 -2.64 15.31
N LEU A 15 -14.97 -2.72 14.48
CA LEU A 15 -13.93 -1.70 14.44
C LEU A 15 -14.43 -0.45 13.74
N ASP A 16 -13.90 0.71 14.15
CA ASP A 16 -14.18 2.00 13.52
C ASP A 16 -13.12 2.31 12.45
N TRP A 17 -13.58 2.58 11.23
CA TRP A 17 -12.69 2.98 10.13
C TRP A 17 -11.91 4.26 10.43
N ALA A 18 -12.52 5.23 11.08
CA ALA A 18 -11.85 6.48 11.44
C ALA A 18 -10.62 6.25 12.33
N ARG A 19 -10.69 5.26 13.23
CA ARG A 19 -9.54 4.85 14.06
C ARG A 19 -8.44 4.20 13.22
N ILE A 20 -8.81 3.30 12.29
CA ILE A 20 -7.85 2.67 11.37
C ILE A 20 -7.17 3.74 10.52
N GLN A 21 -7.93 4.64 9.93
CA GLN A 21 -7.41 5.73 9.11
C GLN A 21 -6.47 6.64 9.91
N ALA A 22 -6.86 7.09 11.09
CA ALA A 22 -6.01 7.93 11.94
C ALA A 22 -4.67 7.25 12.28
N ARG A 23 -4.69 5.92 12.43
CA ARG A 23 -3.47 5.15 12.68
C ARG A 23 -2.57 5.08 11.43
N LEU A 24 -3.15 4.94 10.25
CA LEU A 24 -2.41 4.99 8.98
C LEU A 24 -1.85 6.41 8.72
N ASP A 25 -2.63 7.45 9.01
CA ASP A 25 -2.22 8.86 8.88
C ASP A 25 -1.05 9.22 9.81
N ALA A 26 -0.94 8.55 10.97
CA ALA A 26 0.18 8.69 11.90
C ALA A 26 1.45 7.94 11.45
N GLY A 27 1.40 7.25 10.31
CA GLY A 27 2.47 6.43 9.77
C GLY A 27 2.28 4.93 10.01
N ILE A 28 2.79 4.13 9.08
CA ILE A 28 2.68 2.67 9.15
C ILE A 28 3.76 2.12 10.08
N ALA A 29 3.40 1.91 11.36
CA ALA A 29 4.29 1.23 12.31
C ALA A 29 4.07 -0.29 12.22
N GLN A 30 5.05 -1.01 11.68
CA GLN A 30 4.97 -2.47 11.55
C GLN A 30 5.16 -3.19 12.90
N ALA A 31 4.67 -4.43 12.97
CA ALA A 31 4.76 -5.26 14.16
C ALA A 31 6.21 -5.43 14.66
N PRO A 32 6.44 -5.50 15.98
CA PRO A 32 7.76 -5.74 16.54
C PRO A 32 8.42 -7.00 15.98
N GLY A 33 9.74 -6.93 15.77
CA GLY A 33 10.52 -8.06 15.24
C GLY A 33 10.42 -8.24 13.73
N SER A 34 9.67 -7.41 13.02
CA SER A 34 9.56 -7.46 11.56
C SER A 34 10.77 -6.86 10.80
N GLY A 35 11.85 -6.57 11.49
CA GLY A 35 13.15 -6.14 10.94
C GLY A 35 13.29 -4.63 10.78
N GLY A 36 14.06 -3.98 11.63
CA GLY A 36 14.45 -2.57 11.57
C GLY A 36 13.32 -1.55 11.81
N PRO A 37 13.67 -0.37 12.36
CA PRO A 37 12.70 0.66 12.71
C PRO A 37 11.99 1.30 11.50
N ASP A 38 12.62 1.25 10.33
CA ASP A 38 12.17 1.96 9.11
C ASP A 38 11.61 1.00 8.05
N ARG A 39 11.13 -0.17 8.45
CA ARG A 39 10.59 -1.13 7.50
C ARG A 39 9.16 -0.76 7.10
N HIS A 40 8.96 -0.50 5.80
CA HIS A 40 7.67 -0.14 5.19
C HIS A 40 7.21 -1.16 4.13
N THR A 41 7.47 -2.45 4.35
CA THR A 41 7.09 -3.48 3.38
C THR A 41 5.61 -3.78 3.48
N CYS A 42 4.89 -3.48 2.42
CA CYS A 42 3.54 -3.97 2.18
C CYS A 42 3.57 -5.08 1.13
N TRP A 43 2.57 -5.96 1.14
CA TRP A 43 2.46 -7.05 0.17
C TRP A 43 1.40 -6.69 -0.87
N LEU A 44 1.86 -6.40 -2.09
CA LEU A 44 0.99 -6.08 -3.23
C LEU A 44 0.66 -7.36 -4.00
N THR A 45 -0.62 -7.61 -4.17
CA THR A 45 -1.16 -8.68 -5.02
C THR A 45 -1.69 -8.08 -6.31
N THR A 46 -1.22 -8.57 -7.45
CA THR A 46 -1.69 -8.22 -8.79
C THR A 46 -2.07 -9.49 -9.56
N LEU A 47 -2.79 -9.35 -10.67
CA LEU A 47 -3.27 -10.51 -11.45
C LEU A 47 -2.35 -10.79 -12.64
N ASN A 48 -1.87 -12.02 -12.75
CA ASN A 48 -1.18 -12.53 -13.93
C ASN A 48 -2.14 -12.62 -15.14
N PRO A 49 -1.63 -12.81 -16.39
CA PRO A 49 -2.49 -13.00 -17.57
C PRO A 49 -3.52 -14.13 -17.45
N ASP A 50 -3.17 -15.19 -16.76
CA ASP A 50 -4.03 -16.34 -16.47
C ASP A 50 -4.95 -16.12 -15.25
N ARG A 51 -4.96 -14.89 -14.70
CA ARG A 51 -5.68 -14.47 -13.50
C ARG A 51 -5.20 -15.10 -12.20
N SER A 52 -4.12 -15.84 -12.20
CA SER A 52 -3.48 -16.28 -10.96
C SER A 52 -2.91 -15.07 -10.20
N PRO A 53 -2.90 -15.09 -8.86
CA PRO A 53 -2.33 -13.99 -8.09
C PRO A 53 -0.79 -13.96 -8.20
N HIS A 54 -0.25 -12.76 -8.28
CA HIS A 54 1.18 -12.48 -8.15
C HIS A 54 1.40 -11.56 -6.95
N VAL A 55 2.07 -12.06 -5.93
CA VAL A 55 2.34 -11.33 -4.68
C VAL A 55 3.79 -10.90 -4.62
N THR A 56 4.03 -9.66 -4.25
CA THR A 56 5.39 -9.09 -4.13
C THR A 56 5.44 -7.98 -3.10
N GLY A 57 6.60 -7.81 -2.44
CA GLY A 57 6.82 -6.71 -1.51
C GLY A 57 6.97 -5.37 -2.25
N VAL A 58 6.40 -4.33 -1.70
CA VAL A 58 6.55 -2.92 -2.12
C VAL A 58 6.72 -2.03 -0.90
N GLY A 59 7.46 -0.92 -1.04
CA GLY A 59 7.47 0.16 -0.07
C GLY A 59 6.30 1.09 -0.33
N ALA A 60 5.20 0.96 0.43
CA ALA A 60 4.02 1.79 0.23
C ALA A 60 3.86 2.84 1.33
N LEU A 61 3.33 4.00 0.96
CA LEU A 61 2.94 5.06 1.87
C LEU A 61 1.41 5.18 1.87
N TRP A 62 0.85 5.55 3.02
CA TRP A 62 -0.54 5.97 3.13
C TRP A 62 -0.58 7.50 3.12
N VAL A 63 -1.25 8.08 2.13
CA VAL A 63 -1.36 9.53 1.96
C VAL A 63 -2.75 9.88 1.42
N ASP A 64 -3.42 10.80 2.06
CA ASP A 64 -4.71 11.33 1.62
C ASP A 64 -5.74 10.24 1.30
N GLY A 65 -5.88 9.26 2.21
CA GLY A 65 -6.86 8.18 2.10
C GLY A 65 -6.56 7.13 1.03
N ALA A 66 -5.32 7.04 0.54
CA ALA A 66 -4.90 6.07 -0.47
C ALA A 66 -3.52 5.49 -0.16
N PHE A 67 -3.26 4.28 -0.64
CA PHE A 67 -1.91 3.75 -0.68
C PHE A 67 -1.19 4.20 -1.95
N TRP A 68 0.08 4.54 -1.79
CA TRP A 68 0.98 4.94 -2.86
C TRP A 68 2.18 4.04 -2.87
N PHE A 69 2.55 3.53 -4.02
CA PHE A 69 3.73 2.69 -4.21
C PHE A 69 4.37 2.98 -5.57
N GLU A 70 5.55 2.41 -5.79
CA GLU A 70 6.27 2.58 -7.05
C GLU A 70 6.65 1.22 -7.66
N THR A 71 6.82 1.19 -8.96
CA THR A 71 7.41 0.07 -9.69
C THR A 71 7.84 0.45 -11.10
N GLY A 72 8.85 -0.27 -11.62
CA GLY A 72 9.21 -0.19 -13.03
C GLY A 72 8.18 -0.88 -13.93
N GLU A 73 7.90 -0.31 -15.10
CA GLU A 73 6.93 -0.86 -16.08
C GLU A 73 7.27 -2.28 -16.55
N ARG A 74 8.58 -2.62 -16.60
CA ARG A 74 9.06 -3.93 -17.06
C ARG A 74 8.98 -5.02 -16.00
N THR A 75 8.62 -4.69 -14.77
CA THR A 75 8.40 -5.68 -13.72
C THR A 75 7.11 -6.46 -13.99
N ARG A 76 6.96 -7.64 -13.36
CA ARG A 76 5.73 -8.43 -13.49
C ARG A 76 4.52 -7.64 -12.97
N LYS A 77 4.63 -7.02 -11.79
CA LYS A 77 3.55 -6.21 -11.22
C LYS A 77 3.22 -4.99 -12.09
N GLY A 78 4.23 -4.30 -12.67
CA GLY A 78 4.00 -3.19 -13.58
C GLY A 78 3.21 -3.61 -14.83
N ARG A 79 3.62 -4.70 -15.49
CA ARG A 79 2.87 -5.26 -16.62
C ARG A 79 1.46 -5.75 -16.24
N ASN A 80 1.33 -6.33 -15.05
CA ASN A 80 0.03 -6.76 -14.55
C ASN A 80 -0.92 -5.57 -14.37
N LEU A 81 -0.49 -4.51 -13.69
CA LEU A 81 -1.29 -3.31 -13.45
C LEU A 81 -1.64 -2.56 -14.75
N ALA A 82 -0.74 -2.53 -15.72
CA ALA A 82 -1.04 -1.93 -17.03
C ALA A 82 -2.16 -2.68 -17.78
N ARG A 83 -2.30 -3.99 -17.56
CA ARG A 83 -3.34 -4.82 -18.17
C ARG A 83 -4.63 -4.82 -17.34
N ASP A 84 -4.53 -4.96 -16.03
CA ASP A 84 -5.63 -5.06 -15.10
C ASP A 84 -5.26 -4.30 -13.82
N PRO A 85 -5.85 -3.12 -13.57
CA PRO A 85 -5.47 -2.27 -12.44
C PRO A 85 -5.99 -2.78 -11.08
N ARG A 86 -6.80 -3.85 -11.07
CA ARG A 86 -7.30 -4.44 -9.83
C ARG A 86 -6.16 -5.06 -9.04
N CYS A 87 -6.11 -4.73 -7.78
CA CYS A 87 -5.08 -5.23 -6.88
C CYS A 87 -5.55 -5.26 -5.43
N ALA A 88 -4.80 -5.94 -4.60
CA ALA A 88 -4.91 -5.87 -3.16
C ALA A 88 -3.54 -5.54 -2.56
N LEU A 89 -3.56 -4.83 -1.44
CA LEU A 89 -2.36 -4.54 -0.66
C LEU A 89 -2.62 -4.92 0.78
N SER A 90 -1.68 -5.64 1.39
CA SER A 90 -1.76 -6.03 2.79
C SER A 90 -0.55 -5.56 3.57
N VAL A 91 -0.78 -5.21 4.83
CA VAL A 91 0.25 -4.79 5.77
C VAL A 91 -0.10 -5.27 7.17
N ALA A 92 0.91 -5.77 7.88
CA ALA A 92 0.82 -6.07 9.31
C ALA A 92 1.35 -4.85 10.07
N THR A 93 0.51 -4.24 10.90
CA THR A 93 0.90 -3.17 11.79
C THR A 93 1.03 -3.66 13.23
N HIS A 94 1.40 -2.78 14.15
CA HIS A 94 1.48 -3.13 15.56
C HIS A 94 0.10 -3.44 16.16
N ASP A 95 -0.95 -2.74 15.71
CA ASP A 95 -2.26 -2.77 16.34
C ASP A 95 -3.29 -3.58 15.55
N PHE A 96 -3.08 -3.73 14.25
CA PHE A 96 -3.98 -4.46 13.35
C PHE A 96 -3.25 -4.95 12.09
N ASP A 97 -3.76 -6.01 11.52
CA ASP A 97 -3.48 -6.42 10.15
C ASP A 97 -4.52 -5.80 9.23
N LEU A 98 -4.09 -5.27 8.10
CA LEU A 98 -4.96 -4.62 7.12
C LEU A 98 -4.77 -5.21 5.73
N VAL A 99 -5.88 -5.47 5.07
CA VAL A 99 -5.94 -5.73 3.64
C VAL A 99 -6.85 -4.70 3.00
N VAL A 100 -6.38 -4.06 1.93
CA VAL A 100 -7.21 -3.22 1.07
C VAL A 100 -7.28 -3.81 -0.32
N GLU A 101 -8.46 -3.71 -0.93
CA GLU A 101 -8.71 -4.10 -2.32
C GLU A 101 -9.17 -2.88 -3.09
N GLY A 102 -8.71 -2.75 -4.33
CA GLY A 102 -9.07 -1.61 -5.14
C GLY A 102 -8.44 -1.63 -6.52
N THR A 103 -8.27 -0.44 -7.07
CA THR A 103 -7.62 -0.24 -8.37
C THR A 103 -6.44 0.70 -8.24
N ALA A 104 -5.30 0.32 -8.81
CA ALA A 104 -4.09 1.13 -8.81
C ALA A 104 -3.84 1.73 -10.18
N TYR A 105 -3.70 3.04 -10.22
CA TYR A 105 -3.45 3.81 -11.43
C TYR A 105 -2.08 4.48 -11.37
N GLN A 106 -1.37 4.45 -12.48
CA GLN A 106 -0.14 5.18 -12.66
C GLN A 106 -0.42 6.69 -12.66
N VAL A 107 0.35 7.42 -11.86
CA VAL A 107 0.27 8.88 -11.77
C VAL A 107 1.50 9.48 -12.44
N THR A 108 1.28 10.35 -13.41
CA THR A 108 2.33 11.02 -14.20
C THR A 108 2.27 12.53 -14.12
N ASP A 109 1.42 13.07 -13.25
CA ASP A 109 1.33 14.52 -13.00
C ASP A 109 2.59 14.98 -12.23
N PRO A 110 3.43 15.88 -12.82
CA PRO A 110 4.73 16.21 -12.26
C PRO A 110 4.68 16.78 -10.84
N PRO A 111 3.76 17.69 -10.47
CA PRO A 111 3.62 18.13 -9.08
C PRO A 111 3.34 17.01 -8.09
N VAL A 112 2.48 16.05 -8.47
CA VAL A 112 2.14 14.90 -7.61
C VAL A 112 3.33 13.96 -7.47
N VAL A 113 4.01 13.64 -8.58
CA VAL A 113 5.22 12.81 -8.58
C VAL A 113 6.30 13.44 -7.70
N ALA A 114 6.51 14.76 -7.80
CA ALA A 114 7.47 15.47 -6.97
C ALA A 114 7.10 15.42 -5.48
N SER A 115 5.83 15.62 -5.14
CA SER A 115 5.34 15.50 -3.77
C SER A 115 5.60 14.12 -3.19
N MET A 116 5.33 13.06 -3.96
CA MET A 116 5.56 11.69 -3.51
C MET A 116 7.04 11.36 -3.36
N ALA A 117 7.91 11.85 -4.24
CA ALA A 117 9.35 11.68 -4.10
C ALA A 117 9.87 12.30 -2.80
N VAL A 118 9.40 13.50 -2.43
CA VAL A 118 9.74 14.16 -1.15
C VAL A 118 9.28 13.31 0.05
N ARG A 119 8.08 12.73 -0.01
CA ARG A 119 7.55 11.88 1.07
C ARG A 119 8.39 10.61 1.26
N TRP A 120 8.74 9.90 0.19
CA TRP A 120 9.63 8.74 0.28
C TRP A 120 11.01 9.12 0.79
N ALA A 121 11.54 10.29 0.41
CA ALA A 121 12.82 10.77 0.92
C ALA A 121 12.76 11.04 2.43
N ALA A 122 11.66 11.60 2.93
CA ALA A 122 11.44 11.82 4.36
C ALA A 122 11.36 10.51 5.16
N GLU A 123 10.87 9.42 4.53
CA GLU A 123 10.82 8.07 5.12
C GLU A 123 12.15 7.28 4.92
N GLY A 124 13.21 7.94 4.51
CA GLY A 124 14.57 7.35 4.45
C GLY A 124 14.96 6.72 3.11
N TRP A 125 14.05 6.66 2.11
CA TRP A 125 14.42 6.23 0.77
C TRP A 125 14.72 7.45 -0.11
N PRO A 126 15.96 7.63 -0.64
CA PRO A 126 16.40 8.86 -1.30
C PRO A 126 15.80 9.02 -2.70
N ALA A 127 14.49 8.96 -2.79
CA ALA A 127 13.74 9.14 -4.03
C ALA A 127 13.90 10.58 -4.56
N ARG A 128 14.01 10.69 -5.86
CA ARG A 128 14.06 11.95 -6.60
C ARG A 128 13.21 11.83 -7.86
N VAL A 129 12.71 12.94 -8.35
CA VAL A 129 12.06 13.00 -9.66
C VAL A 129 13.10 12.71 -10.74
N ASP A 130 12.71 11.94 -11.76
CA ASP A 130 13.54 11.69 -12.94
C ASP A 130 13.59 12.91 -13.88
N ASP A 131 14.42 12.83 -14.91
CA ASP A 131 14.59 13.94 -15.87
C ASP A 131 13.31 14.29 -16.67
N THR A 132 12.34 13.38 -16.72
CA THR A 132 11.05 13.62 -17.39
C THR A 132 10.03 14.31 -16.51
N GLY A 133 10.25 14.36 -15.21
CA GLY A 133 9.28 14.86 -14.22
C GLY A 133 8.07 13.92 -13.99
N ARG A 134 8.03 12.75 -14.62
CA ARG A 134 6.86 11.86 -14.64
C ARG A 134 7.06 10.54 -13.91
N ALA A 135 8.26 10.32 -13.42
CA ALA A 135 8.66 9.12 -12.68
C ALA A 135 9.68 9.49 -11.61
N ILE A 136 10.09 8.51 -10.84
CA ILE A 136 11.09 8.70 -9.79
C ILE A 136 12.32 7.82 -10.04
N THR A 137 13.43 8.25 -9.48
CA THR A 137 14.69 7.54 -9.45
C THR A 137 15.33 7.64 -8.07
N ALA A 138 16.26 6.75 -7.77
CA ALA A 138 17.08 6.80 -6.56
C ALA A 138 18.38 6.03 -6.80
N ALA A 139 19.35 6.17 -5.88
CA ALA A 139 20.60 5.41 -5.93
C ALA A 139 20.39 3.89 -5.78
N TYR A 140 19.30 3.48 -5.13
CA TYR A 140 18.92 2.08 -4.91
C TYR A 140 17.41 1.94 -4.75
N SER A 141 16.90 0.72 -4.93
CA SER A 141 15.53 0.33 -4.59
C SER A 141 15.50 -1.16 -4.26
N ALA A 142 14.32 -1.66 -3.87
CA ALA A 142 14.12 -3.08 -3.66
C ALA A 142 14.39 -3.86 -4.98
N PRO A 143 15.03 -5.04 -4.93
CA PRO A 143 15.31 -5.83 -6.12
C PRO A 143 14.07 -6.12 -6.98
N SER A 144 12.89 -6.17 -6.36
CA SER A 144 11.61 -6.39 -7.04
C SER A 144 11.10 -5.19 -7.82
N ALA A 145 11.66 -3.99 -7.62
CA ALA A 145 11.28 -2.77 -8.34
C ALA A 145 11.81 -2.72 -9.78
N GLY A 146 12.86 -3.51 -10.07
CA GLY A 146 13.58 -3.45 -11.34
C GLY A 146 14.45 -2.18 -11.45
N PRO A 147 15.06 -1.92 -12.60
CA PRO A 147 15.83 -0.70 -12.83
C PRO A 147 14.94 0.53 -12.92
N PRO A 148 15.45 1.74 -12.58
CA PRO A 148 14.73 2.98 -12.79
C PRO A 148 14.50 3.27 -14.30
N PRO A 149 13.60 4.19 -14.67
CA PRO A 149 12.75 4.95 -13.76
C PRO A 149 11.61 4.10 -13.17
N TRP A 150 11.15 4.49 -11.98
CA TRP A 150 9.99 3.87 -11.35
C TRP A 150 8.80 4.81 -11.41
N PHE A 151 7.65 4.27 -11.81
CA PHE A 151 6.41 5.03 -11.90
C PHE A 151 5.65 4.95 -10.59
N VAL A 152 5.03 6.06 -10.26
CA VAL A 152 4.20 6.21 -9.05
C VAL A 152 2.80 5.69 -9.34
N TYR A 153 2.27 4.88 -8.43
CA TYR A 153 0.90 4.36 -8.48
C TYR A 153 0.12 4.81 -7.27
N ARG A 154 -1.13 5.18 -7.49
CA ARG A 154 -2.12 5.45 -6.44
C ARG A 154 -3.15 4.32 -6.44
N LEU A 155 -3.32 3.66 -5.29
CA LEU A 155 -4.35 2.64 -5.09
C LEU A 155 -5.57 3.30 -4.47
N SER A 156 -6.66 3.37 -5.23
CA SER A 156 -7.97 3.79 -4.75
C SER A 156 -8.65 2.60 -4.08
N VAL A 157 -8.94 2.74 -2.79
CA VAL A 157 -9.52 1.67 -1.97
C VAL A 157 -11.01 1.55 -2.22
N HIS A 158 -11.49 0.34 -2.52
CA HIS A 158 -12.90 0.01 -2.65
C HIS A 158 -13.39 -0.81 -1.45
N THR A 159 -12.53 -1.68 -0.93
CA THR A 159 -12.81 -2.52 0.23
C THR A 159 -11.59 -2.51 1.14
N ALA A 160 -11.82 -2.45 2.43
CA ALA A 160 -10.79 -2.67 3.44
C ALA A 160 -11.27 -3.71 4.45
N THR A 161 -10.35 -4.55 4.91
CA THR A 161 -10.59 -5.51 6.00
C THR A 161 -9.47 -5.36 7.01
N ALA A 162 -9.81 -5.06 8.25
CA ALA A 162 -8.87 -5.04 9.35
C ALA A 162 -9.17 -6.12 10.37
N LEU A 163 -8.11 -6.72 10.90
CA LEU A 163 -8.12 -7.62 12.03
C LEU A 163 -7.30 -6.97 13.13
N GLU A 164 -7.92 -6.62 14.24
CA GLU A 164 -7.23 -6.04 15.38
C GLU A 164 -6.39 -7.10 16.10
N THR A 165 -5.13 -6.79 16.36
CA THR A 165 -4.15 -7.72 16.97
C THR A 165 -3.92 -7.44 18.45
N VAL A 166 -4.55 -6.40 18.99
CA VAL A 166 -4.53 -6.03 20.40
C VAL A 166 -5.90 -6.22 21.04
N ALA A 167 -5.94 -6.40 22.37
CA ALA A 167 -7.21 -6.56 23.11
C ALA A 167 -8.10 -5.30 23.00
N PRO A 168 -9.42 -5.44 22.88
CA PRO A 168 -10.21 -6.68 22.97
C PRO A 168 -10.21 -7.53 21.69
N GLY A 169 -9.61 -7.08 20.62
CA GLY A 169 -9.68 -7.71 19.32
C GLY A 169 -10.91 -7.26 18.54
N GLY A 170 -11.02 -7.75 17.31
CA GLY A 170 -12.13 -7.46 16.41
C GLY A 170 -11.72 -7.66 14.96
N ALA A 171 -12.71 -7.80 14.08
CA ALA A 171 -12.47 -7.85 12.65
C ALA A 171 -13.64 -7.17 11.93
N THR A 172 -13.31 -6.27 11.00
CA THR A 172 -14.33 -5.54 10.25
C THR A 172 -13.92 -5.37 8.80
N ARG A 173 -14.91 -5.50 7.93
CA ARG A 173 -14.77 -5.18 6.51
C ARG A 173 -15.62 -3.95 6.18
N TRP A 174 -15.02 -3.02 5.45
CA TRP A 174 -15.69 -1.82 4.92
C TRP A 174 -15.75 -1.88 3.39
N ARG A 175 -16.81 -1.31 2.83
CA ARG A 175 -16.98 -1.00 1.41
C ARG A 175 -17.19 0.50 1.25
N PHE A 176 -16.40 1.12 0.38
CA PHE A 176 -16.40 2.55 0.12
C PHE A 176 -17.16 2.89 -1.15
#